data_e0029c2052054910bd5c21f54db7ac04
#
_entry.id   e0029c2052054910bd5c21f54db7ac04
#
_cell.length_a   1.000
_cell.length_b   1.000
_cell.length_c   1.000
_cell.angle_alpha   90.00
_cell.angle_beta   90.00
_cell.angle_gamma   90.00
#
_symmetry.space_group_name_H-M   'P 1'
#
loop_
_entity.id
_entity.type
_entity.pdbx_description
1 polymer ?
#
loop_
_entity_poly.entity_id
_entity_poly.type
_entity_poly.pdbx_seq_one_letter_code
_entity_poly.pdbx_strand_id
1 'polypeptide(L)'
;MLSKTLFTNFAITTLLLLLGSYHAKAEDFLPSVILNLNTYLSHHILIAEKSTHKLYLFENADSNPKLVKTYQMATGKKSGDKVFQGDHRTPEGVYVFTQFVPREELLRRHGKEGEIYGIGAFVMNYPNPMDSSQQKTGSGIWLHSTNDETRIEKGLDSRGCVVVANNDLKDLSHFLEINKSQIIIVENINYLNSLNWNNLKNTLLTFIDTWKTSWAEENLAEYEKHYHPVEFKDPSHKNFTTFVNYKKMVFSNPGKPIIELKYIEILQADKYATINFIQDYTSNTIKDIGKKTLYLKQDEFYNWKIVAERWTKAGIEDYNKLDKAPSFIPSNRFFDIKSNHPDNRISKN
;
A
#
# COMPACT_ATOMS: atom_id res chain seq x y z
N MET A 1 28.96 -95.59 12.55
CA MET A 1 27.65 -95.02 12.92
C MET A 1 27.69 -93.56 12.62
N LEU A 2 26.99 -93.15 11.54
CA LEU A 2 27.08 -91.76 10.99
C LEU A 2 26.06 -90.87 11.69
N SER A 3 26.55 -89.78 12.23
CA SER A 3 25.73 -88.68 12.70
C SER A 3 25.51 -87.68 11.53
N LYS A 4 24.23 -87.44 11.20
CA LYS A 4 23.86 -86.40 10.22
C LYS A 4 23.59 -85.05 10.90
N THR A 5 24.42 -84.07 10.64
CA THR A 5 24.21 -82.66 11.04
C THR A 5 23.30 -81.98 10.04
N LEU A 6 22.14 -81.49 10.46
CA LEU A 6 21.27 -80.62 9.68
C LEU A 6 21.79 -79.17 9.78
N PHE A 7 22.07 -78.57 8.61
CA PHE A 7 22.26 -77.15 8.46
C PHE A 7 20.92 -76.46 8.15
N THR A 8 20.45 -75.68 9.07
CA THR A 8 19.32 -74.77 8.88
C THR A 8 19.79 -73.44 8.35
N ASN A 9 19.47 -73.13 7.11
CA ASN A 9 19.71 -71.83 6.52
C ASN A 9 18.70 -70.78 7.04
N PHE A 10 19.22 -69.79 7.76
CA PHE A 10 18.41 -68.63 8.21
C PHE A 10 18.51 -67.55 7.08
N ALA A 11 17.44 -67.37 6.34
CA ALA A 11 17.35 -66.29 5.38
C ALA A 11 16.96 -64.99 6.11
N ILE A 12 17.91 -64.07 6.22
CA ILE A 12 17.67 -62.71 6.74
C ILE A 12 17.09 -61.88 5.60
N THR A 13 15.79 -61.64 5.66
CA THR A 13 15.11 -60.71 4.75
C THR A 13 15.33 -59.29 5.26
N THR A 14 16.24 -58.55 4.64
CA THR A 14 16.47 -57.13 4.92
C THR A 14 15.32 -56.30 4.33
N LEU A 15 14.38 -55.87 5.16
CA LEU A 15 13.32 -54.92 4.79
C LEU A 15 13.94 -53.51 4.69
N LEU A 16 14.24 -53.03 3.48
CA LEU A 16 14.61 -51.61 3.22
C LEU A 16 13.34 -50.76 3.42
N LEU A 17 13.23 -50.12 4.59
CA LEU A 17 12.32 -49.00 4.81
C LEU A 17 12.80 -47.81 4.00
N LEU A 18 12.19 -47.54 2.84
CA LEU A 18 12.27 -46.27 2.11
C LEU A 18 11.56 -45.21 2.97
N LEU A 19 12.32 -44.56 3.86
CA LEU A 19 11.92 -43.30 4.48
C LEU A 19 11.96 -42.22 3.39
N GLY A 20 10.85 -42.07 2.67
CA GLY A 20 10.63 -40.90 1.86
C GLY A 20 10.73 -39.67 2.76
N SER A 21 11.79 -38.89 2.57
CA SER A 21 11.92 -37.57 3.22
C SER A 21 10.79 -36.69 2.75
N TYR A 22 9.68 -36.67 3.46
CA TYR A 22 8.70 -35.60 3.35
C TYR A 22 9.39 -34.32 3.80
N HIS A 23 9.94 -33.56 2.86
CA HIS A 23 10.29 -32.18 3.12
C HIS A 23 8.95 -31.44 3.28
N ALA A 24 8.52 -31.28 4.52
CA ALA A 24 7.47 -30.33 4.82
C ALA A 24 7.96 -28.97 4.31
N LYS A 25 7.35 -28.48 3.24
CA LYS A 25 7.61 -27.14 2.74
C LYS A 25 7.27 -26.20 3.90
N ALA A 26 8.23 -25.40 4.34
CA ALA A 26 7.96 -24.41 5.38
C ALA A 26 6.76 -23.59 4.92
N GLU A 27 5.78 -23.43 5.81
CA GLU A 27 4.58 -22.64 5.50
C GLU A 27 5.03 -21.17 5.38
N ASP A 28 4.83 -20.59 4.20
CA ASP A 28 5.16 -19.19 3.95
C ASP A 28 4.14 -18.28 4.63
N PHE A 29 4.63 -17.43 5.52
CA PHE A 29 3.83 -16.39 6.14
C PHE A 29 4.03 -15.07 5.40
N LEU A 30 2.94 -14.45 4.97
CA LEU A 30 2.92 -13.22 4.18
C LEU A 30 2.28 -12.08 4.98
N PRO A 31 2.78 -10.83 4.85
CA PRO A 31 2.21 -9.69 5.55
C PRO A 31 0.79 -9.41 5.05
N SER A 32 -0.19 -9.41 5.95
CA SER A 32 -1.59 -9.14 5.62
C SER A 32 -1.83 -7.73 5.09
N VAL A 33 -0.90 -6.83 5.33
CA VAL A 33 -0.99 -5.44 4.90
C VAL A 33 -0.69 -5.23 3.40
N ILE A 34 -0.09 -6.22 2.74
CA ILE A 34 0.17 -6.22 1.29
C ILE A 34 -0.54 -7.44 0.69
N LEU A 35 -1.63 -7.23 -0.04
CA LEU A 35 -2.40 -8.32 -0.63
C LEU A 35 -2.23 -8.45 -2.14
N ASN A 36 -2.01 -7.34 -2.84
CA ASN A 36 -1.71 -7.35 -4.26
C ASN A 36 -0.89 -6.14 -4.65
N LEU A 37 0.26 -6.37 -5.26
CA LEU A 37 1.11 -5.33 -5.84
C LEU A 37 1.11 -5.45 -7.36
N ASN A 38 1.44 -4.36 -8.05
CA ASN A 38 1.69 -4.38 -9.48
C ASN A 38 2.90 -3.52 -9.84
N THR A 39 3.45 -3.79 -11.02
CA THR A 39 4.70 -3.15 -11.46
C THR A 39 4.53 -1.70 -11.88
N TYR A 40 3.32 -1.24 -12.16
CA TYR A 40 3.08 0.12 -12.61
C TYR A 40 2.82 1.10 -11.47
N LEU A 41 1.96 0.74 -10.49
CA LEU A 41 1.61 1.62 -9.36
C LEU A 41 2.55 1.38 -8.16
N SER A 42 2.84 0.12 -7.83
CA SER A 42 3.53 -0.26 -6.59
C SER A 42 4.52 -1.38 -6.82
N HIS A 43 5.53 -1.10 -7.63
CA HIS A 43 6.67 -2.01 -7.77
C HIS A 43 7.37 -2.28 -6.44
N HIS A 44 7.45 -1.26 -5.56
CA HIS A 44 7.97 -1.33 -4.19
C HIS A 44 7.03 -0.62 -3.24
N ILE A 45 6.96 -1.11 -2.01
CA ILE A 45 6.16 -0.52 -0.95
C ILE A 45 6.92 -0.50 0.37
N LEU A 46 6.68 0.54 1.18
CA LEU A 46 7.23 0.64 2.52
C LEU A 46 6.20 0.20 3.56
N ILE A 47 6.65 -0.51 4.60
CA ILE A 47 5.87 -0.77 5.81
C ILE A 47 6.63 -0.23 7.00
N ALA A 48 6.05 0.73 7.72
CA ALA A 48 6.55 1.25 8.97
C ALA A 48 5.84 0.55 10.13
N GLU A 49 6.53 -0.37 10.80
CA GLU A 49 6.04 -1.06 11.99
C GLU A 49 6.49 -0.30 13.22
N LYS A 50 5.54 0.32 13.93
CA LYS A 50 5.82 1.26 15.01
C LYS A 50 6.35 0.56 16.27
N SER A 51 5.80 -0.62 16.59
CA SER A 51 6.20 -1.37 17.80
C SER A 51 7.66 -1.84 17.78
N THR A 52 8.19 -2.14 16.60
CA THR A 52 9.58 -2.61 16.43
C THR A 52 10.54 -1.51 15.99
N HIS A 53 10.04 -0.32 15.67
CA HIS A 53 10.80 0.80 15.10
C HIS A 53 11.55 0.41 13.82
N LYS A 54 10.92 -0.41 12.97
CA LYS A 54 11.51 -0.88 11.71
C LYS A 54 10.69 -0.40 10.51
N LEU A 55 11.40 0.00 9.48
CA LEU A 55 10.86 0.31 8.17
C LEU A 55 11.31 -0.76 7.19
N TYR A 56 10.36 -1.45 6.59
CA TYR A 56 10.60 -2.54 5.66
C TYR A 56 10.33 -2.08 4.24
N LEU A 57 11.20 -2.45 3.32
CA LEU A 57 11.02 -2.30 1.87
C LEU A 57 10.64 -3.66 1.28
N PHE A 58 9.47 -3.75 0.67
CA PHE A 58 9.00 -4.91 -0.06
C PHE A 58 8.94 -4.64 -1.55
N GLU A 59 9.16 -5.68 -2.36
CA GLU A 59 8.96 -5.68 -3.81
C GLU A 59 7.87 -6.68 -4.21
N ASN A 60 7.31 -6.50 -5.41
CA ASN A 60 6.47 -7.50 -6.05
C ASN A 60 7.35 -8.55 -6.72
N ALA A 61 7.39 -9.76 -6.18
CA ALA A 61 8.07 -10.90 -6.76
C ALA A 61 7.04 -11.99 -7.07
N ASP A 62 6.79 -12.23 -8.36
CA ASP A 62 5.85 -13.27 -8.83
C ASP A 62 4.48 -13.21 -8.16
N SER A 63 3.93 -12.00 -8.02
CA SER A 63 2.64 -11.69 -7.37
C SER A 63 2.61 -11.85 -5.85
N ASN A 64 3.74 -12.10 -5.21
CA ASN A 64 3.88 -12.15 -3.75
C ASN A 64 4.76 -11.00 -3.23
N PRO A 65 4.48 -10.44 -2.06
CA PRO A 65 5.37 -9.47 -1.43
C PRO A 65 6.65 -10.16 -0.96
N LYS A 66 7.80 -9.68 -1.40
CA LYS A 66 9.11 -10.15 -0.99
C LYS A 66 9.86 -9.05 -0.28
N LEU A 67 10.37 -9.33 0.92
CA LEU A 67 11.20 -8.40 1.68
C LEU A 67 12.53 -8.17 0.96
N VAL A 68 12.84 -6.91 0.65
CA VAL A 68 14.09 -6.47 0.02
C VAL A 68 15.09 -6.03 1.09
N LYS A 69 14.63 -5.15 2.01
CA LYS A 69 15.50 -4.54 3.03
C LYS A 69 14.73 -4.08 4.25
N THR A 70 15.42 -4.00 5.37
CA THR A 70 14.93 -3.47 6.64
C THR A 70 15.83 -2.33 7.12
N TYR A 71 15.21 -1.25 7.59
CA TYR A 71 15.87 -0.07 8.11
C TYR A 71 15.41 0.19 9.54
N GLN A 72 16.26 0.82 10.35
CA GLN A 72 15.84 1.35 11.65
C GLN A 72 15.15 2.70 11.45
N MET A 73 14.14 2.97 12.24
CA MET A 73 13.43 4.25 12.18
C MET A 73 13.04 4.75 13.58
N ALA A 74 12.81 6.06 13.66
CA ALA A 74 12.07 6.64 14.77
C ALA A 74 10.72 7.15 14.30
N THR A 75 9.76 7.19 15.20
CA THR A 75 8.39 7.66 15.00
C THR A 75 8.02 8.75 16.02
N GLY A 76 6.78 9.15 16.08
CA GLY A 76 6.29 10.15 17.03
C GLY A 76 6.59 9.80 18.48
N LYS A 77 6.88 10.81 19.31
CA LYS A 77 7.22 10.66 20.73
C LYS A 77 6.17 9.92 21.57
N LYS A 78 4.94 9.81 21.05
CA LYS A 78 3.85 9.09 21.69
C LYS A 78 3.40 7.94 20.81
N SER A 79 3.21 6.78 21.41
CA SER A 79 2.65 5.58 20.77
C SER A 79 1.16 5.76 20.42
N GLY A 80 0.65 4.85 19.59
CA GLY A 80 -0.73 4.86 19.12
C GLY A 80 -0.93 5.71 17.87
N ASP A 81 -2.14 5.64 17.33
CA ASP A 81 -2.55 6.33 16.10
C ASP A 81 -2.71 7.83 16.33
N LYS A 82 -2.34 8.65 15.32
CA LYS A 82 -2.52 10.09 15.35
C LYS A 82 -4.00 10.46 15.26
N VAL A 83 -4.42 11.42 16.11
CA VAL A 83 -5.80 11.89 16.19
C VAL A 83 -5.90 13.41 15.92
N PHE A 84 -5.04 14.22 16.53
CA PHE A 84 -5.12 15.68 16.40
C PHE A 84 -3.74 16.33 16.23
N GLN A 85 -3.77 17.55 15.74
CA GLN A 85 -2.55 18.36 15.58
C GLN A 85 -1.82 18.53 16.91
N GLY A 86 -0.51 18.25 16.94
CA GLY A 86 0.32 18.40 18.13
C GLY A 86 0.28 17.23 19.11
N ASP A 87 -0.40 16.12 18.81
CA ASP A 87 -0.43 14.93 19.66
C ASP A 87 0.87 14.13 19.68
N HIS A 88 1.82 14.46 18.80
CA HIS A 88 3.13 13.83 18.64
C HIS A 88 3.09 12.33 18.31
N ARG A 89 2.01 11.89 17.66
CA ARG A 89 1.85 10.50 17.22
C ARG A 89 2.05 10.40 15.71
N THR A 90 2.60 9.27 15.28
CA THR A 90 2.63 8.89 13.86
C THR A 90 1.30 8.24 13.49
N PRO A 91 0.64 8.69 12.40
CA PRO A 91 -0.64 8.11 12.00
C PRO A 91 -0.48 6.67 11.52
N GLU A 92 -1.54 5.88 11.67
CA GLU A 92 -1.67 4.52 11.12
C GLU A 92 -2.57 4.55 9.90
N GLY A 93 -2.12 3.93 8.80
CA GLY A 93 -2.85 3.96 7.55
C GLY A 93 -1.98 3.71 6.32
N VAL A 94 -2.58 3.89 5.15
CA VAL A 94 -1.92 3.78 3.83
C VAL A 94 -1.76 5.19 3.25
N TYR A 95 -0.53 5.59 2.99
CA TYR A 95 -0.20 6.94 2.51
C TYR A 95 0.63 6.87 1.23
N VAL A 96 0.43 7.84 0.33
CA VAL A 96 1.21 8.01 -0.89
C VAL A 96 2.19 9.19 -0.71
N PHE A 97 3.39 9.05 -1.25
CA PHE A 97 4.34 10.16 -1.30
C PHE A 97 3.97 11.13 -2.41
N THR A 98 3.71 12.39 -2.05
CA THR A 98 3.19 13.41 -2.97
C THR A 98 4.26 14.40 -3.43
N GLN A 99 5.36 14.51 -2.71
CA GLN A 99 6.44 15.45 -3.00
C GLN A 99 7.73 14.97 -2.34
N PHE A 100 8.87 15.26 -2.98
CA PHE A 100 10.18 15.28 -2.33
C PHE A 100 10.61 16.73 -2.08
N VAL A 101 11.09 17.03 -0.87
CA VAL A 101 11.61 18.34 -0.48
C VAL A 101 13.10 18.18 -0.16
N PRO A 102 14.01 18.71 -1.00
CA PRO A 102 15.45 18.62 -0.76
C PRO A 102 15.88 19.53 0.39
N ARG A 103 17.08 19.26 0.93
CA ARG A 103 17.65 19.99 2.08
C ARG A 103 17.64 21.51 1.90
N GLU A 104 18.04 22.00 0.72
CA GLU A 104 18.12 23.43 0.43
C GLU A 104 16.76 24.12 0.58
N GLU A 105 15.71 23.45 0.13
CA GLU A 105 14.34 23.95 0.24
C GLU A 105 13.82 23.87 1.69
N LEU A 106 14.19 22.83 2.44
CA LEU A 106 13.86 22.71 3.86
C LEU A 106 14.50 23.84 4.68
N LEU A 107 15.77 24.15 4.41
CA LEU A 107 16.47 25.28 5.05
C LEU A 107 15.89 26.64 4.63
N ARG A 108 15.50 26.80 3.35
CA ARG A 108 14.83 28.00 2.87
C ARG A 108 13.49 28.25 3.56
N ARG A 109 12.68 27.18 3.79
CA ARG A 109 11.35 27.28 4.41
C ARG A 109 11.40 27.46 5.92
N HIS A 110 12.33 26.80 6.60
CA HIS A 110 12.34 26.65 8.04
C HIS A 110 13.58 27.26 8.72
N GLY A 111 14.51 27.87 7.95
CA GLY A 111 15.77 28.38 8.49
C GLY A 111 16.57 27.26 9.17
N LYS A 112 17.20 27.59 10.28
CA LYS A 112 18.00 26.61 11.06
C LYS A 112 17.19 25.40 11.55
N GLU A 113 15.91 25.57 11.81
CA GLU A 113 15.04 24.45 12.21
C GLU A 113 14.87 23.39 11.12
N GLY A 114 15.10 23.77 9.85
CA GLY A 114 15.10 22.85 8.71
C GLY A 114 16.18 21.77 8.75
N GLU A 115 17.25 21.99 9.54
CA GLU A 115 18.33 21.00 9.71
C GLU A 115 17.85 19.66 10.27
N ILE A 116 16.78 19.66 11.08
CA ILE A 116 16.21 18.48 11.70
C ILE A 116 15.76 17.43 10.67
N TYR A 117 15.51 17.83 9.43
CA TYR A 117 15.06 16.95 8.34
C TYR A 117 16.22 16.31 7.55
N GLY A 118 17.48 16.52 7.98
CA GLY A 118 18.67 15.92 7.39
C GLY A 118 18.87 16.28 5.92
N ILE A 119 18.98 15.29 5.05
CA ILE A 119 19.25 15.47 3.61
C ILE A 119 18.01 15.71 2.76
N GLY A 120 16.80 15.50 3.29
CA GLY A 120 15.55 15.69 2.56
C GLY A 120 14.35 15.00 3.20
N ALA A 121 13.18 15.22 2.60
CA ALA A 121 11.91 14.67 3.10
C ALA A 121 10.96 14.28 1.98
N PHE A 122 10.31 13.13 2.12
CA PHE A 122 9.17 12.70 1.31
C PHE A 122 7.88 13.02 2.05
N VAL A 123 7.05 13.86 1.46
CA VAL A 123 5.78 14.32 2.02
C VAL A 123 4.71 13.27 1.80
N MET A 124 4.00 12.87 2.86
CA MET A 124 2.85 11.96 2.78
C MET A 124 1.54 12.75 2.65
N ASN A 125 0.53 12.13 2.01
CA ASN A 125 -0.80 12.69 1.84
C ASN A 125 -1.66 12.60 3.13
N TYR A 126 -1.06 12.85 4.30
CA TYR A 126 -1.81 12.92 5.56
C TYR A 126 -2.41 14.34 5.75
N PRO A 127 -3.71 14.49 6.18
CA PRO A 127 -4.69 13.41 6.34
C PRO A 127 -5.20 12.91 4.99
N ASN A 128 -5.34 11.59 4.85
CA ASN A 128 -5.99 10.96 3.71
C ASN A 128 -7.53 10.96 3.88
N PRO A 129 -8.36 10.47 2.93
CA PRO A 129 -9.80 10.40 3.07
C PRO A 129 -10.28 9.63 4.30
N MET A 130 -9.56 8.59 4.74
CA MET A 130 -9.91 7.84 5.95
C MET A 130 -9.65 8.65 7.22
N ASP A 131 -8.51 9.31 7.31
CA ASP A 131 -8.19 10.20 8.43
C ASP A 131 -9.21 11.34 8.53
N SER A 132 -9.57 11.94 7.39
CA SER A 132 -10.56 13.02 7.30
C SER A 132 -11.96 12.55 7.71
N SER A 133 -12.38 11.33 7.33
CA SER A 133 -13.66 10.76 7.75
C SER A 133 -13.75 10.54 9.26
N GLN A 134 -12.59 10.27 9.90
CA GLN A 134 -12.43 10.12 11.34
C GLN A 134 -12.17 11.46 12.05
N GLN A 135 -12.27 12.59 11.34
CA GLN A 135 -12.03 13.94 11.86
C GLN A 135 -10.63 14.13 12.46
N LYS A 136 -9.65 13.35 12.00
CA LYS A 136 -8.26 13.55 12.39
C LYS A 136 -7.73 14.86 11.82
N THR A 137 -6.91 15.55 12.60
CA THR A 137 -6.40 16.88 12.26
C THR A 137 -4.87 16.94 12.23
N GLY A 138 -4.33 18.03 11.69
CA GLY A 138 -2.91 18.26 11.50
C GLY A 138 -2.47 17.97 10.07
N SER A 139 -1.19 18.18 9.82
CA SER A 139 -0.53 17.99 8.52
C SER A 139 0.98 17.82 8.73
N GLY A 140 1.75 17.72 7.63
CA GLY A 140 3.21 17.70 7.73
C GLY A 140 3.77 16.39 8.29
N ILE A 141 3.16 15.27 7.96
CA ILE A 141 3.69 13.94 8.25
C ILE A 141 4.55 13.49 7.07
N TRP A 142 5.83 13.29 7.33
CA TRP A 142 6.85 13.02 6.31
C TRP A 142 7.68 11.79 6.66
N LEU A 143 8.28 11.16 5.65
CA LEU A 143 9.44 10.31 5.77
C LEU A 143 10.67 11.16 5.50
N HIS A 144 11.56 11.34 6.48
CA HIS A 144 12.73 12.18 6.33
C HIS A 144 13.95 11.62 7.05
N SER A 145 15.13 12.14 6.75
CA SER A 145 16.32 11.81 7.52
C SER A 145 16.53 12.78 8.69
N THR A 146 17.73 12.85 9.22
CA THR A 146 17.97 13.62 10.45
C THR A 146 19.35 14.27 10.45
N ASN A 147 19.49 15.36 11.20
CA ASN A 147 20.78 15.99 11.52
C ASN A 147 21.49 15.30 12.72
N ASP A 148 20.80 14.40 13.41
CA ASP A 148 21.31 13.67 14.57
C ASP A 148 20.77 12.23 14.54
N GLU A 149 21.63 11.28 14.15
CA GLU A 149 21.23 9.87 13.98
C GLU A 149 20.96 9.14 15.30
N THR A 150 21.39 9.70 16.46
CA THR A 150 21.04 9.14 17.79
C THR A 150 19.54 9.18 18.05
N ARG A 151 18.78 10.01 17.32
CA ARG A 151 17.32 10.07 17.38
C ARG A 151 16.66 8.77 16.96
N ILE A 152 17.29 8.03 16.03
CA ILE A 152 16.76 6.76 15.50
C ILE A 152 16.86 5.67 16.57
N GLU A 153 17.94 5.67 17.35
CA GLU A 153 18.16 4.71 18.45
C GLU A 153 17.09 4.83 19.55
N LYS A 154 16.51 6.03 19.72
CA LYS A 154 15.43 6.27 20.69
C LYS A 154 14.09 5.66 20.29
N GLY A 155 13.87 5.39 19.00
CA GLY A 155 12.62 4.87 18.44
C GLY A 155 11.43 5.84 18.52
N LEU A 156 11.18 6.47 19.69
CA LEU A 156 10.12 7.47 19.89
C LEU A 156 10.74 8.88 20.05
N ASP A 157 10.87 9.64 18.94
CA ASP A 157 11.56 10.94 18.97
C ASP A 157 10.87 12.06 18.18
N SER A 158 10.10 11.78 17.12
CA SER A 158 9.57 12.81 16.23
C SER A 158 8.27 13.46 16.74
N ARG A 159 7.77 14.46 16.00
CA ARG A 159 6.44 15.06 16.22
C ARG A 159 5.33 14.35 15.42
N GLY A 160 5.63 13.15 14.88
CA GLY A 160 4.72 12.34 14.10
C GLY A 160 5.27 11.86 12.76
N CYS A 161 6.43 12.35 12.33
CA CYS A 161 7.13 11.88 11.12
C CYS A 161 7.77 10.50 11.35
N VAL A 162 8.03 9.80 10.25
CA VAL A 162 8.91 8.63 10.19
C VAL A 162 10.31 9.13 9.89
N VAL A 163 11.29 8.81 10.72
CA VAL A 163 12.66 9.31 10.64
C VAL A 163 13.63 8.15 10.44
N VAL A 164 14.52 8.25 9.45
CA VAL A 164 15.55 7.26 9.14
C VAL A 164 16.94 7.91 9.09
N ALA A 165 18.02 7.13 9.02
CA ALA A 165 19.36 7.63 8.82
C ALA A 165 19.53 8.30 7.46
N ASN A 166 20.51 9.18 7.31
CA ASN A 166 20.76 9.90 6.06
C ASN A 166 21.05 8.93 4.90
N ASN A 167 21.89 7.94 5.13
CA ASN A 167 22.22 6.93 4.13
C ASN A 167 21.02 6.04 3.79
N ASP A 168 20.16 5.74 4.77
CA ASP A 168 18.95 4.95 4.56
C ASP A 168 17.94 5.71 3.73
N LEU A 169 17.74 7.01 3.96
CA LEU A 169 16.86 7.83 3.12
C LEU A 169 17.37 7.91 1.68
N LYS A 170 18.70 8.04 1.50
CA LYS A 170 19.31 8.05 0.18
C LYS A 170 19.11 6.73 -0.55
N ASP A 171 19.30 5.60 0.14
CA ASP A 171 19.08 4.26 -0.40
C ASP A 171 17.60 4.04 -0.77
N LEU A 172 16.68 4.32 0.15
CA LEU A 172 15.23 4.23 -0.07
C LEU A 172 14.77 5.04 -1.29
N SER A 173 15.37 6.22 -1.48
CA SER A 173 14.99 7.11 -2.58
C SER A 173 15.13 6.49 -3.97
N HIS A 174 15.99 5.51 -4.14
CA HIS A 174 16.15 4.79 -5.41
C HIS A 174 14.91 3.98 -5.80
N PHE A 175 14.09 3.61 -4.83
CA PHE A 175 12.91 2.76 -4.99
C PHE A 175 11.60 3.55 -4.96
N LEU A 176 11.64 4.88 -4.71
CA LEU A 176 10.44 5.69 -4.57
C LEU A 176 10.13 6.50 -5.84
N GLU A 177 8.85 6.63 -6.15
CA GLU A 177 8.30 7.50 -7.17
C GLU A 177 7.17 8.34 -6.59
N ILE A 178 7.20 9.65 -6.87
CA ILE A 178 6.17 10.58 -6.39
C ILE A 178 4.82 10.25 -7.04
N ASN A 179 3.76 10.33 -6.24
CA ASN A 179 2.38 9.98 -6.60
C ASN A 179 2.14 8.50 -6.98
N LYS A 180 3.16 7.64 -6.87
CA LYS A 180 3.04 6.19 -7.07
C LYS A 180 3.36 5.42 -5.80
N SER A 181 4.60 5.53 -5.29
CA SER A 181 5.05 4.77 -4.12
C SER A 181 4.27 5.13 -2.86
N GLN A 182 3.98 4.11 -2.07
CA GLN A 182 3.19 4.20 -0.86
C GLN A 182 3.95 3.68 0.36
N ILE A 183 3.49 4.12 1.51
CA ILE A 183 3.90 3.62 2.82
C ILE A 183 2.66 3.19 3.60
N ILE A 184 2.72 1.99 4.18
CA ILE A 184 1.75 1.50 5.15
C ILE A 184 2.35 1.70 6.54
N ILE A 185 1.63 2.36 7.43
CA ILE A 185 2.06 2.58 8.82
C ILE A 185 1.09 1.83 9.72
N VAL A 186 1.61 0.89 10.51
CA VAL A 186 0.86 0.06 11.46
C VAL A 186 1.58 -0.04 12.79
N GLU A 187 0.85 -0.37 13.87
CA GLU A 187 1.48 -0.67 15.14
C GLU A 187 2.26 -1.98 15.05
N ASN A 188 1.63 -3.05 14.54
CA ASN A 188 2.25 -4.37 14.32
C ASN A 188 1.87 -4.92 12.95
N ILE A 189 2.80 -5.60 12.28
CA ILE A 189 2.49 -6.34 11.06
C ILE A 189 1.86 -7.68 11.46
N ASN A 190 0.65 -7.94 10.98
CA ASN A 190 0.06 -9.27 11.08
C ASN A 190 0.48 -10.11 9.87
N TYR A 191 0.94 -11.34 10.13
CA TYR A 191 1.34 -12.30 9.11
C TYR A 191 0.32 -13.43 9.02
N LEU A 192 -0.09 -13.76 7.81
CA LEU A 192 -1.02 -14.85 7.52
C LEU A 192 -0.29 -15.98 6.79
N ASN A 193 -0.69 -17.22 7.03
CA ASN A 193 -0.26 -18.31 6.17
C ASN A 193 -0.80 -18.12 4.75
N SER A 194 -0.16 -18.75 3.77
CA SER A 194 -0.47 -18.55 2.35
C SER A 194 -1.96 -18.80 2.01
N LEU A 195 -2.63 -19.75 2.68
CA LEU A 195 -4.05 -20.01 2.44
C LEU A 195 -4.93 -18.83 2.86
N ASN A 196 -4.76 -18.35 4.10
CA ASN A 196 -5.55 -17.24 4.64
C ASN A 196 -5.24 -15.93 3.91
N TRP A 197 -3.96 -15.71 3.56
CA TRP A 197 -3.55 -14.56 2.78
C TRP A 197 -4.21 -14.56 1.39
N ASN A 198 -4.20 -15.69 0.68
CA ASN A 198 -4.86 -15.82 -0.63
C ASN A 198 -6.39 -15.67 -0.52
N ASN A 199 -7.01 -16.21 0.53
CA ASN A 199 -8.45 -16.03 0.76
C ASN A 199 -8.82 -14.55 0.92
N LEU A 200 -8.07 -13.81 1.73
CA LEU A 200 -8.29 -12.38 1.93
C LEU A 200 -8.08 -11.59 0.63
N LYS A 201 -6.99 -11.86 -0.10
CA LYS A 201 -6.73 -11.28 -1.43
C LYS A 201 -7.88 -11.52 -2.39
N ASN A 202 -8.33 -12.78 -2.52
CA ASN A 202 -9.39 -13.17 -3.45
C ASN A 202 -10.73 -12.53 -3.07
N THR A 203 -11.03 -12.39 -1.78
CA THR A 203 -12.22 -11.67 -1.30
C THR A 203 -12.26 -10.23 -1.84
N LEU A 204 -11.15 -9.52 -1.75
CA LEU A 204 -11.07 -8.13 -2.23
C LEU A 204 -10.99 -8.02 -3.77
N LEU A 205 -10.38 -9.01 -4.44
CA LEU A 205 -10.43 -9.08 -5.91
C LEU A 205 -11.85 -9.35 -6.42
N THR A 206 -12.60 -10.24 -5.77
CA THR A 206 -14.02 -10.48 -6.09
C THR A 206 -14.86 -9.25 -5.82
N PHE A 207 -14.61 -8.55 -4.71
CA PHE A 207 -15.31 -7.30 -4.39
C PHE A 207 -15.15 -6.27 -5.50
N ILE A 208 -13.93 -6.00 -5.97
CA ILE A 208 -13.71 -4.99 -7.02
C ILE A 208 -14.29 -5.41 -8.36
N ASP A 209 -14.28 -6.70 -8.70
CA ASP A 209 -14.87 -7.21 -9.94
C ASP A 209 -16.41 -7.10 -9.93
N THR A 210 -17.07 -7.45 -8.83
CA THR A 210 -18.52 -7.30 -8.68
C THR A 210 -18.94 -5.83 -8.66
N TRP A 211 -18.17 -4.96 -8.02
CA TRP A 211 -18.38 -3.52 -8.06
C TRP A 211 -18.28 -2.98 -9.49
N LYS A 212 -17.23 -3.33 -10.23
CA LYS A 212 -17.04 -2.93 -11.63
C LYS A 212 -18.19 -3.43 -12.52
N THR A 213 -18.56 -4.70 -12.35
CA THR A 213 -19.63 -5.33 -13.14
C THR A 213 -20.97 -4.64 -12.91
N SER A 214 -21.34 -4.39 -11.65
CA SER A 214 -22.58 -3.68 -11.31
C SER A 214 -22.63 -2.26 -11.91
N TRP A 215 -21.47 -1.60 -11.96
CA TRP A 215 -21.35 -0.27 -12.60
C TRP A 215 -21.45 -0.36 -14.12
N ALA A 216 -20.72 -1.28 -14.77
CA ALA A 216 -20.74 -1.44 -16.23
C ALA A 216 -22.11 -1.91 -16.74
N GLU A 217 -22.85 -2.67 -15.95
CA GLU A 217 -24.21 -3.10 -16.26
C GLU A 217 -25.28 -2.08 -15.87
N GLU A 218 -24.88 -0.99 -15.19
CA GLU A 218 -25.77 0.05 -14.66
C GLU A 218 -26.84 -0.51 -13.71
N ASN A 219 -26.51 -1.60 -13.01
CA ASN A 219 -27.34 -2.21 -12.00
C ASN A 219 -27.22 -1.45 -10.67
N LEU A 220 -28.04 -0.43 -10.48
CA LEU A 220 -27.99 0.46 -9.31
C LEU A 220 -28.16 -0.32 -8.00
N ALA A 221 -29.08 -1.30 -7.96
CA ALA A 221 -29.36 -2.07 -6.75
C ALA A 221 -28.17 -2.92 -6.29
N GLU A 222 -27.39 -3.46 -7.24
CA GLU A 222 -26.16 -4.18 -6.89
C GLU A 222 -24.99 -3.20 -6.64
N TYR A 223 -24.92 -2.10 -7.39
CA TYR A 223 -23.86 -1.10 -7.23
C TYR A 223 -23.87 -0.45 -5.84
N GLU A 224 -25.04 -0.03 -5.35
CA GLU A 224 -25.17 0.63 -4.04
C GLU A 224 -24.81 -0.28 -2.86
N LYS A 225 -24.95 -1.59 -2.98
CA LYS A 225 -24.56 -2.57 -1.95
C LYS A 225 -23.07 -2.55 -1.62
N HIS A 226 -22.23 -2.07 -2.53
CA HIS A 226 -20.78 -1.97 -2.30
C HIS A 226 -20.41 -0.78 -1.39
N TYR A 227 -21.31 0.14 -1.13
CA TYR A 227 -21.06 1.35 -0.35
C TYR A 227 -21.63 1.25 1.06
N HIS A 228 -20.94 1.88 2.01
CA HIS A 228 -21.41 1.94 3.39
C HIS A 228 -22.47 3.04 3.53
N PRO A 229 -23.72 2.73 3.86
CA PRO A 229 -24.83 3.71 3.78
C PRO A 229 -24.68 4.90 4.75
N VAL A 230 -23.93 4.72 5.83
CA VAL A 230 -23.73 5.74 6.87
C VAL A 230 -22.34 6.39 6.79
N GLU A 231 -21.28 5.58 6.63
CA GLU A 231 -19.91 6.07 6.68
C GLU A 231 -19.38 6.61 5.34
N PHE A 232 -20.04 6.30 4.22
CA PHE A 232 -19.59 6.78 2.91
C PHE A 232 -19.58 8.30 2.84
N LYS A 233 -18.42 8.86 2.45
CA LYS A 233 -18.20 10.29 2.24
C LYS A 233 -17.71 10.53 0.82
N ASP A 234 -18.44 11.33 0.08
CA ASP A 234 -18.06 11.82 -1.25
C ASP A 234 -17.95 13.36 -1.20
N PRO A 235 -16.84 13.95 -1.68
CA PRO A 235 -16.68 15.41 -1.67
C PRO A 235 -17.70 16.18 -2.49
N SER A 236 -18.29 15.52 -3.51
CA SER A 236 -19.23 16.11 -4.45
C SER A 236 -20.69 15.95 -4.04
N HIS A 237 -20.97 15.07 -3.07
CA HIS A 237 -22.33 14.74 -2.66
C HIS A 237 -22.49 14.84 -1.14
N LYS A 238 -23.56 15.50 -0.70
CA LYS A 238 -23.80 15.79 0.72
C LYS A 238 -23.87 14.54 1.61
N ASN A 239 -24.42 13.44 1.10
CA ASN A 239 -24.58 12.17 1.79
C ASN A 239 -24.78 11.02 0.81
N PHE A 240 -24.84 9.79 1.31
CA PHE A 240 -25.03 8.57 0.53
C PHE A 240 -26.29 8.63 -0.36
N THR A 241 -27.42 9.10 0.18
CA THR A 241 -28.69 9.22 -0.58
C THR A 241 -28.54 10.14 -1.81
N THR A 242 -27.88 11.29 -1.65
CA THR A 242 -27.65 12.20 -2.78
C THR A 242 -26.69 11.61 -3.81
N PHE A 243 -25.69 10.84 -3.36
CA PHE A 243 -24.81 10.09 -4.26
C PHE A 243 -25.56 9.00 -5.05
N VAL A 244 -26.40 8.20 -4.40
CA VAL A 244 -27.22 7.17 -5.08
C VAL A 244 -28.19 7.79 -6.08
N ASN A 245 -28.87 8.89 -5.72
CA ASN A 245 -29.75 9.62 -6.65
C ASN A 245 -28.99 10.14 -7.87
N TYR A 246 -27.78 10.67 -7.68
CA TYR A 246 -26.92 11.06 -8.80
C TYR A 246 -26.56 9.85 -9.68
N LYS A 247 -26.18 8.71 -9.09
CA LYS A 247 -25.88 7.49 -9.85
C LYS A 247 -27.11 6.97 -10.61
N LYS A 248 -28.29 7.06 -10.01
CA LYS A 248 -29.55 6.71 -10.69
C LYS A 248 -29.77 7.55 -11.95
N MET A 249 -29.50 8.85 -11.89
CA MET A 249 -29.58 9.71 -13.09
C MET A 249 -28.52 9.33 -14.15
N VAL A 250 -27.28 9.06 -13.72
CA VAL A 250 -26.21 8.64 -14.63
C VAL A 250 -26.55 7.33 -15.32
N PHE A 251 -27.04 6.33 -14.58
CA PHE A 251 -27.41 5.00 -15.12
C PHE A 251 -28.68 5.01 -15.96
N SER A 252 -29.45 6.09 -15.94
CA SER A 252 -30.63 6.24 -16.87
C SER A 252 -30.25 6.82 -18.23
N ASN A 253 -29.00 7.23 -18.44
CA ASN A 253 -28.53 7.70 -19.73
C ASN A 253 -28.42 6.54 -20.73
N PRO A 254 -28.71 6.77 -22.03
CA PRO A 254 -28.61 5.71 -23.04
C PRO A 254 -27.16 5.22 -23.22
N GLY A 255 -26.98 3.90 -23.27
CA GLY A 255 -25.71 3.24 -23.60
C GLY A 255 -24.86 2.97 -22.38
N LYS A 256 -24.52 1.69 -22.23
CA LYS A 256 -23.68 1.21 -21.12
C LYS A 256 -22.23 1.66 -21.28
N PRO A 257 -21.56 2.03 -20.19
CA PRO A 257 -20.15 2.39 -20.25
C PRO A 257 -19.27 1.15 -20.43
N ILE A 258 -18.11 1.35 -21.08
CA ILE A 258 -17.01 0.39 -21.06
C ILE A 258 -16.08 0.81 -19.93
N ILE A 259 -15.82 -0.10 -18.99
CA ILE A 259 -15.00 0.16 -17.81
C ILE A 259 -13.91 -0.90 -17.74
N GLU A 260 -12.66 -0.48 -17.87
CA GLU A 260 -11.51 -1.33 -17.64
C GLU A 260 -10.77 -0.89 -16.38
N LEU A 261 -10.40 -1.88 -15.56
CA LEU A 261 -9.56 -1.67 -14.38
C LEU A 261 -8.21 -2.33 -14.64
N LYS A 262 -7.15 -1.53 -14.59
CA LYS A 262 -5.78 -2.01 -14.84
C LYS A 262 -4.88 -1.73 -13.65
N TYR A 263 -3.87 -2.56 -13.47
CA TYR A 263 -2.85 -2.39 -12.43
C TYR A 263 -3.43 -2.32 -11.01
N ILE A 264 -4.33 -3.28 -10.70
CA ILE A 264 -4.98 -3.35 -9.38
C ILE A 264 -3.93 -3.61 -8.30
N GLU A 265 -3.95 -2.77 -7.27
CA GLU A 265 -3.17 -2.89 -6.06
C GLU A 265 -4.12 -2.96 -4.86
N ILE A 266 -3.83 -3.84 -3.90
CA ILE A 266 -4.64 -4.01 -2.69
C ILE A 266 -3.72 -3.95 -1.48
N LEU A 267 -3.93 -2.94 -0.64
CA LEU A 267 -3.19 -2.72 0.61
C LEU A 267 -4.18 -2.65 1.77
N GLN A 268 -3.72 -3.04 2.95
CA GLN A 268 -4.54 -3.01 4.16
C GLN A 268 -3.77 -2.37 5.31
N ALA A 269 -4.43 -1.50 6.07
CA ALA A 269 -4.03 -1.11 7.40
C ALA A 269 -5.01 -1.74 8.41
N ASP A 270 -4.76 -1.61 9.71
CA ASP A 270 -5.55 -2.30 10.74
C ASP A 270 -7.06 -2.07 10.63
N LYS A 271 -7.46 -0.87 10.22
CA LYS A 271 -8.87 -0.43 10.25
C LYS A 271 -9.54 -0.35 8.88
N TYR A 272 -8.78 -0.51 7.81
CA TYR A 272 -9.32 -0.36 6.46
C TYR A 272 -8.40 -0.97 5.40
N ALA A 273 -8.96 -1.24 4.22
CA ALA A 273 -8.20 -1.59 3.04
C ALA A 273 -8.31 -0.50 1.97
N THR A 274 -7.31 -0.43 1.09
CA THR A 274 -7.35 0.38 -0.13
C THR A 274 -7.24 -0.51 -1.35
N ILE A 275 -8.05 -0.21 -2.37
CA ILE A 275 -7.88 -0.78 -3.71
C ILE A 275 -7.56 0.38 -4.65
N ASN A 276 -6.35 0.36 -5.21
CA ASN A 276 -5.88 1.34 -6.19
C ASN A 276 -5.84 0.68 -7.57
N PHE A 277 -6.23 1.42 -8.60
CA PHE A 277 -6.20 0.95 -9.98
C PHE A 277 -6.24 2.12 -10.96
N ILE A 278 -5.80 1.86 -12.21
CA ILE A 278 -6.10 2.74 -13.32
C ILE A 278 -7.47 2.38 -13.85
N GLN A 279 -8.38 3.35 -13.82
CA GLN A 279 -9.70 3.28 -14.40
C GLN A 279 -9.66 3.88 -15.80
N ASP A 280 -9.98 3.08 -16.81
CA ASP A 280 -10.25 3.54 -18.18
C ASP A 280 -11.75 3.46 -18.38
N TYR A 281 -12.38 4.63 -18.47
CA TYR A 281 -13.84 4.78 -18.59
C TYR A 281 -14.20 5.39 -19.93
N THR A 282 -15.08 4.73 -20.67
CA THR A 282 -15.63 5.24 -21.93
C THR A 282 -17.14 5.06 -21.95
N SER A 283 -17.86 6.15 -22.15
CA SER A 283 -19.32 6.18 -22.42
C SER A 283 -19.60 6.95 -23.71
N ASN A 284 -20.87 7.11 -24.06
CA ASN A 284 -21.28 7.90 -25.23
C ASN A 284 -20.87 9.38 -25.14
N THR A 285 -20.65 9.90 -23.93
CA THR A 285 -20.42 11.33 -23.69
C THR A 285 -19.06 11.63 -23.04
N ILE A 286 -18.43 10.65 -22.40
CA ILE A 286 -17.21 10.86 -21.61
C ILE A 286 -16.22 9.75 -21.92
N LYS A 287 -14.97 10.13 -22.17
CA LYS A 287 -13.82 9.24 -22.15
C LYS A 287 -12.82 9.80 -21.13
N ASP A 288 -12.50 9.03 -20.09
CA ASP A 288 -11.63 9.48 -19.03
C ASP A 288 -10.77 8.36 -18.47
N ILE A 289 -9.49 8.66 -18.24
CA ILE A 289 -8.49 7.74 -17.67
C ILE A 289 -7.89 8.40 -16.44
N GLY A 290 -7.90 7.69 -15.34
CA GLY A 290 -7.34 8.19 -14.08
C GLY A 290 -7.04 7.08 -13.08
N LYS A 291 -6.27 7.41 -12.07
CA LYS A 291 -6.03 6.54 -10.92
C LYS A 291 -7.19 6.71 -9.93
N LYS A 292 -7.88 5.61 -9.64
CA LYS A 292 -8.90 5.56 -8.59
C LYS A 292 -8.37 4.81 -7.38
N THR A 293 -8.67 5.33 -6.20
CA THR A 293 -8.48 4.66 -4.91
C THR A 293 -9.84 4.50 -4.26
N LEU A 294 -10.22 3.28 -3.93
CA LEU A 294 -11.35 2.96 -3.07
C LEU A 294 -10.82 2.69 -1.66
N TYR A 295 -11.46 3.30 -0.66
CA TYR A 295 -11.21 3.06 0.75
C TYR A 295 -12.33 2.20 1.30
N LEU A 296 -11.99 1.04 1.87
CA LEU A 296 -12.96 0.05 2.30
C LEU A 296 -12.86 -0.20 3.80
N LYS A 297 -14.01 -0.33 4.46
CA LYS A 297 -14.13 -0.85 5.83
C LYS A 297 -15.06 -2.05 5.83
N GLN A 298 -14.94 -2.89 6.85
CA GLN A 298 -15.93 -3.93 7.09
C GLN A 298 -17.11 -3.34 7.88
N ASP A 299 -18.33 -3.69 7.47
CA ASP A 299 -19.55 -3.41 8.24
C ASP A 299 -19.66 -4.36 9.46
N GLU A 300 -20.74 -4.24 10.23
CA GLU A 300 -21.02 -5.07 11.41
C GLU A 300 -21.20 -6.57 11.10
N PHE A 301 -21.37 -6.92 9.80
CA PHE A 301 -21.46 -8.30 9.31
C PHE A 301 -20.17 -8.76 8.64
N TYR A 302 -19.06 -8.02 8.81
CA TYR A 302 -17.75 -8.27 8.19
C TYR A 302 -17.74 -8.21 6.65
N ASN A 303 -18.74 -7.57 6.02
CA ASN A 303 -18.73 -7.33 4.58
C ASN A 303 -17.94 -6.06 4.27
N TRP A 304 -17.07 -6.13 3.26
CA TRP A 304 -16.36 -4.96 2.79
C TRP A 304 -17.31 -3.93 2.17
N LYS A 305 -17.14 -2.65 2.52
CA LYS A 305 -17.93 -1.51 2.02
C LYS A 305 -17.02 -0.35 1.70
N ILE A 306 -17.28 0.32 0.59
CA ILE A 306 -16.61 1.57 0.23
C ILE A 306 -17.09 2.67 1.17
N VAL A 307 -16.15 3.35 1.81
CA VAL A 307 -16.40 4.49 2.70
C VAL A 307 -15.89 5.81 2.13
N ALA A 308 -14.98 5.76 1.15
CA ALA A 308 -14.51 6.93 0.42
C ALA A 308 -13.93 6.52 -0.94
N GLU A 309 -13.94 7.46 -1.89
CA GLU A 309 -13.27 7.33 -3.19
C GLU A 309 -12.37 8.53 -3.42
N ARG A 310 -11.26 8.29 -4.12
CA ARG A 310 -10.40 9.34 -4.64
C ARG A 310 -10.09 9.06 -6.09
N TRP A 311 -10.11 10.11 -6.91
CA TRP A 311 -9.71 10.05 -8.31
C TRP A 311 -8.65 11.11 -8.61
N THR A 312 -7.64 10.78 -9.41
CA THR A 312 -6.56 11.70 -9.78
C THR A 312 -5.86 11.25 -11.06
N LYS A 313 -5.29 12.20 -11.79
CA LYS A 313 -4.36 11.94 -12.90
C LYS A 313 -2.89 11.93 -12.46
N ALA A 314 -2.59 12.34 -11.24
CA ALA A 314 -1.22 12.39 -10.74
C ALA A 314 -0.61 10.98 -10.63
N GLY A 315 0.61 10.81 -11.13
CA GLY A 315 1.37 9.56 -11.12
C GLY A 315 1.03 8.61 -12.28
N ILE A 316 0.26 9.06 -13.28
CA ILE A 316 -0.05 8.26 -14.48
C ILE A 316 0.22 9.03 -15.77
N GLU A 317 1.05 10.06 -15.73
CA GLU A 317 1.34 10.96 -16.85
C GLU A 317 1.99 10.24 -18.05
N ASP A 318 2.61 9.10 -17.77
CA ASP A 318 3.27 8.22 -18.75
C ASP A 318 2.37 7.07 -19.25
N TYR A 319 1.18 6.88 -18.68
CA TYR A 319 0.31 5.74 -18.93
C TYR A 319 0.04 5.48 -20.41
N ASN A 320 -0.33 6.52 -21.16
CA ASN A 320 -0.63 6.41 -22.60
C ASN A 320 0.60 6.19 -23.49
N LYS A 321 1.80 6.24 -22.94
CA LYS A 321 3.07 6.04 -23.66
C LYS A 321 3.63 4.62 -23.52
N LEU A 322 2.94 3.78 -22.71
CA LEU A 322 3.41 2.46 -22.35
C LEU A 322 2.58 1.39 -23.04
N ASP A 323 3.21 0.60 -23.91
CA ASP A 323 2.59 -0.62 -24.48
C ASP A 323 2.45 -1.74 -23.44
N LYS A 324 3.33 -1.72 -22.42
CA LYS A 324 3.34 -2.67 -21.28
C LYS A 324 3.74 -1.94 -20.02
N ALA A 325 3.37 -2.50 -18.87
CA ALA A 325 3.90 -2.02 -17.58
C ALA A 325 5.43 -2.09 -17.63
N PRO A 326 6.14 -0.97 -17.40
CA PRO A 326 7.59 -0.97 -17.44
C PRO A 326 8.15 -1.80 -16.28
N SER A 327 9.28 -2.45 -16.51
CA SER A 327 10.09 -2.98 -15.44
C SER A 327 10.61 -1.81 -14.60
N PHE A 328 10.44 -1.88 -13.29
CA PHE A 328 11.01 -0.87 -12.43
C PHE A 328 12.53 -1.03 -12.34
N ILE A 329 13.27 0.07 -12.50
CA ILE A 329 14.71 0.13 -12.34
C ILE A 329 15.04 1.13 -11.22
N PRO A 330 15.67 0.67 -10.12
CA PRO A 330 16.12 1.59 -9.07
C PRO A 330 17.03 2.67 -9.66
N SER A 331 16.78 3.94 -9.34
CA SER A 331 17.58 5.05 -9.86
C SER A 331 17.62 6.24 -8.90
N ASN A 332 18.72 7.00 -8.94
CA ASN A 332 18.87 8.19 -8.13
C ASN A 332 18.10 9.37 -8.75
N ARG A 333 16.82 9.53 -8.35
CA ARG A 333 15.91 10.55 -8.88
C ARG A 333 15.95 11.85 -8.07
N PHE A 334 16.38 11.82 -6.82
CA PHE A 334 16.13 12.92 -5.86
C PHE A 334 17.40 13.62 -5.37
N PHE A 335 18.55 12.96 -5.40
CA PHE A 335 19.80 13.48 -4.85
C PHE A 335 20.87 13.82 -5.90
N ASP A 336 20.68 13.51 -7.20
CA ASP A 336 21.55 13.92 -8.29
C ASP A 336 21.06 15.24 -8.90
N ILE A 337 21.75 16.32 -8.58
CA ILE A 337 21.46 17.69 -9.08
C ILE A 337 21.69 17.81 -10.61
N LYS A 338 22.33 16.81 -11.26
CA LYS A 338 22.65 16.84 -12.70
C LYS A 338 21.58 16.23 -13.62
N SER A 339 20.57 15.56 -13.10
CA SER A 339 19.49 15.01 -13.93
C SER A 339 18.34 16.01 -14.02
N ASN A 340 18.20 16.67 -15.17
CA ASN A 340 16.99 17.38 -15.58
C ASN A 340 15.83 16.38 -15.80
N HIS A 341 15.47 15.59 -14.77
CA HIS A 341 14.36 14.69 -14.86
C HIS A 341 13.06 15.46 -14.61
N PRO A 342 12.00 15.23 -15.42
CA PRO A 342 10.72 15.94 -15.30
C PRO A 342 10.02 15.76 -13.94
N ASP A 343 10.38 14.72 -13.18
CA ASP A 343 9.83 14.44 -11.84
C ASP A 343 10.27 15.47 -10.76
N ASN A 344 11.28 16.31 -11.05
CA ASN A 344 11.73 17.37 -10.15
C ASN A 344 10.97 18.70 -10.33
N ARG A 345 10.01 18.78 -11.25
CA ARG A 345 9.21 20.00 -11.41
C ARG A 345 8.20 20.10 -10.27
N ILE A 346 8.49 21.00 -9.34
CA ILE A 346 7.52 21.56 -8.41
C ILE A 346 6.32 22.03 -9.25
N SER A 347 5.15 21.41 -9.07
CA SER A 347 3.93 21.99 -9.59
C SER A 347 3.75 23.34 -8.88
N LYS A 348 4.08 24.42 -9.59
CA LYS A 348 3.61 25.74 -9.21
C LYS A 348 2.12 25.76 -9.54
N ASN A 349 1.29 25.57 -8.51
CA ASN A 349 -0.03 26.20 -8.35
C ASN A 349 -0.47 26.02 -6.90
#